data_a772a95d4f1172e3499e65e21795925d
#
_entry.id   a772a95d4f1172e3499e65e21795925d
#
_cell.length_a   1.000
_cell.length_b   1.000
_cell.length_c   1.000
_cell.angle_alpha   90.00
_cell.angle_beta   90.00
_cell.angle_gamma   90.00
#
_symmetry.space_group_name_H-M   'P 1'
#
loop_
_entity.id
_entity.type
_entity.pdbx_description
1 polymer ?
#
loop_
_entity_poly.entity_id
_entity_poly.type
_entity_poly.pdbx_seq_one_letter_code
_entity_poly.pdbx_strand_id
1 'polypeptide(L)'
;MKFQEGDQIIVIATGEKGVVVEWINKKMLTVDVGGVQFPVYADQIDFPYFDVFSKKKALPSKKKLSTDIPRREKKPEKNIPRDGVHLSFFPILDKDVFDEDVFSYYRVYILNHTDDALMLHFTVYFKDLKELETKHAISPLEDMYLFDLSFDRLNDHPKFEMIFSLESIHPQKAKNHAVSFKPRPKQFLSLSERTMKEHHASFSFVLFQNFPEKGMETSIYTDEVMKEDRTEDGSIDLSGLLKAGFKVQRKR
;
A
#
# COMPACT_ATOMS: atom_id res chain seq x y z
N MET A 1 -12.03 3.06 -39.43
CA MET A 1 -12.52 1.73 -38.98
C MET A 1 -11.65 1.27 -37.83
N LYS A 2 -12.17 0.55 -36.82
CA LYS A 2 -11.43 0.12 -35.62
C LYS A 2 -10.43 -1.01 -35.94
N PHE A 3 -10.74 -1.86 -36.94
CA PHE A 3 -9.92 -3.01 -37.31
C PHE A 3 -9.46 -2.89 -38.77
N GLN A 4 -8.30 -3.47 -39.07
CA GLN A 4 -7.70 -3.54 -40.39
C GLN A 4 -7.52 -5.01 -40.83
N GLU A 5 -7.40 -5.26 -42.12
CA GLU A 5 -7.07 -6.60 -42.65
C GLU A 5 -5.68 -7.02 -42.12
N GLY A 6 -5.61 -8.25 -41.59
CA GLY A 6 -4.41 -8.77 -40.91
C GLY A 6 -4.33 -8.53 -39.42
N ASP A 7 -5.25 -7.75 -38.83
CA ASP A 7 -5.26 -7.54 -37.38
C ASP A 7 -5.58 -8.83 -36.63
N GLN A 8 -4.81 -9.09 -35.58
CA GLN A 8 -5.14 -10.15 -34.62
C GLN A 8 -6.31 -9.70 -33.73
N ILE A 9 -7.31 -10.56 -33.62
CA ILE A 9 -8.52 -10.30 -32.85
C ILE A 9 -8.87 -11.50 -31.95
N ILE A 10 -9.77 -11.24 -31.04
CA ILE A 10 -10.44 -12.25 -30.22
C ILE A 10 -11.96 -12.15 -30.44
N VAL A 11 -12.62 -13.29 -30.63
CA VAL A 11 -14.07 -13.35 -30.68
C VAL A 11 -14.59 -13.32 -29.24
N ILE A 12 -15.35 -12.29 -28.89
CA ILE A 12 -15.79 -12.02 -27.52
C ILE A 12 -16.62 -13.17 -26.94
N ALA A 13 -17.45 -13.77 -27.75
CA ALA A 13 -18.37 -14.83 -27.33
C ALA A 13 -17.66 -16.17 -27.01
N THR A 14 -16.65 -16.54 -27.79
CA THR A 14 -15.94 -17.83 -27.65
C THR A 14 -14.58 -17.70 -26.98
N GLY A 15 -13.98 -16.49 -26.99
CA GLY A 15 -12.63 -16.25 -26.51
C GLY A 15 -11.53 -16.77 -27.45
N GLU A 16 -11.88 -17.17 -28.65
CA GLU A 16 -10.94 -17.70 -29.63
C GLU A 16 -10.22 -16.58 -30.37
N LYS A 17 -8.93 -16.80 -30.64
CA LYS A 17 -8.10 -15.87 -31.39
C LYS A 17 -8.20 -16.11 -32.87
N GLY A 18 -8.28 -15.03 -33.63
CA GLY A 18 -8.35 -15.05 -35.09
C GLY A 18 -7.65 -13.86 -35.72
N VAL A 19 -7.76 -13.78 -37.03
CA VAL A 19 -7.20 -12.70 -37.85
C VAL A 19 -8.31 -12.16 -38.75
N VAL A 20 -8.34 -10.83 -38.90
CA VAL A 20 -9.25 -10.17 -39.84
C VAL A 20 -8.80 -10.47 -41.28
N VAL A 21 -9.69 -11.02 -42.08
CA VAL A 21 -9.41 -11.33 -43.48
C VAL A 21 -9.83 -10.17 -44.40
N GLU A 22 -11.09 -9.74 -44.33
CA GLU A 22 -11.60 -8.64 -45.15
C GLU A 22 -12.88 -8.03 -44.56
N TRP A 23 -13.21 -6.82 -44.98
CA TRP A 23 -14.48 -6.18 -44.66
C TRP A 23 -15.58 -6.51 -45.64
N ILE A 24 -16.70 -7.07 -45.19
CA ILE A 24 -17.91 -7.32 -46.03
C ILE A 24 -18.69 -6.01 -46.17
N ASN A 25 -18.82 -5.25 -45.09
CA ASN A 25 -19.49 -3.95 -45.05
C ASN A 25 -19.04 -3.10 -43.84
N LYS A 26 -19.66 -1.93 -43.65
CA LYS A 26 -19.28 -1.00 -42.56
C LYS A 26 -19.39 -1.56 -41.13
N LYS A 27 -20.12 -2.71 -40.95
CA LYS A 27 -20.37 -3.30 -39.61
C LYS A 27 -19.96 -4.76 -39.52
N MET A 28 -19.69 -5.43 -40.65
CA MET A 28 -19.33 -6.85 -40.69
C MET A 28 -18.02 -7.06 -41.40
N LEU A 29 -17.27 -8.04 -40.93
CA LEU A 29 -15.99 -8.45 -41.50
C LEU A 29 -15.86 -9.98 -41.44
N THR A 30 -15.04 -10.54 -42.32
CA THR A 30 -14.66 -11.96 -42.31
C THR A 30 -13.45 -12.13 -41.41
N VAL A 31 -13.50 -13.10 -40.50
CA VAL A 31 -12.34 -13.47 -39.64
C VAL A 31 -11.96 -14.91 -39.89
N ASP A 32 -10.69 -15.22 -39.79
CA ASP A 32 -10.15 -16.58 -39.79
C ASP A 32 -9.81 -16.97 -38.34
N VAL A 33 -10.44 -18.03 -37.86
CA VAL A 33 -10.19 -18.60 -36.53
C VAL A 33 -9.82 -20.08 -36.74
N GLY A 34 -8.53 -20.38 -36.52
CA GLY A 34 -8.03 -21.75 -36.64
C GLY A 34 -8.15 -22.36 -38.05
N GLY A 35 -8.13 -21.54 -39.10
CA GLY A 35 -8.28 -21.94 -40.50
C GLY A 35 -9.73 -22.02 -41.00
N VAL A 36 -10.69 -21.59 -40.18
CA VAL A 36 -12.11 -21.50 -40.56
C VAL A 36 -12.49 -20.02 -40.69
N GLN A 37 -12.98 -19.65 -41.87
CA GLN A 37 -13.43 -18.30 -42.18
C GLN A 37 -14.94 -18.15 -42.01
N PHE A 38 -15.36 -17.14 -41.24
CA PHE A 38 -16.78 -16.83 -41.06
C PHE A 38 -17.01 -15.33 -40.84
N PRO A 39 -18.21 -14.81 -41.19
CA PRO A 39 -18.53 -13.41 -40.98
C PRO A 39 -18.91 -13.15 -39.53
N VAL A 40 -18.39 -12.00 -38.96
CA VAL A 40 -18.70 -11.50 -37.64
C VAL A 40 -19.02 -10.02 -37.69
N TYR A 41 -19.77 -9.54 -36.71
CA TYR A 41 -19.94 -8.09 -36.51
C TYR A 41 -18.73 -7.48 -35.78
N ALA A 42 -18.38 -6.23 -36.10
CA ALA A 42 -17.25 -5.54 -35.53
C ALA A 42 -17.36 -5.30 -34.03
N ASP A 43 -18.55 -5.40 -33.45
CA ASP A 43 -18.82 -5.32 -32.01
C ASP A 43 -18.70 -6.68 -31.30
N GLN A 44 -18.57 -7.77 -32.03
CA GLN A 44 -18.39 -9.13 -31.51
C GLN A 44 -16.92 -9.54 -31.39
N ILE A 45 -16.00 -8.66 -31.80
CA ILE A 45 -14.57 -8.91 -31.75
C ILE A 45 -13.85 -7.76 -31.02
N ASP A 46 -12.72 -8.08 -30.42
CA ASP A 46 -11.84 -7.08 -29.82
C ASP A 46 -10.36 -7.44 -30.05
N PHE A 47 -9.46 -6.54 -29.73
CA PHE A 47 -8.02 -6.82 -29.77
C PHE A 47 -7.60 -7.73 -28.62
N PRO A 48 -6.68 -8.70 -28.81
CA PRO A 48 -6.30 -9.69 -27.79
C PRO A 48 -5.75 -9.07 -26.50
N TYR A 49 -5.13 -7.88 -26.59
CA TYR A 49 -4.58 -7.19 -25.43
C TYR A 49 -5.66 -6.56 -24.55
N PHE A 50 -6.86 -6.24 -25.07
CA PHE A 50 -7.97 -5.79 -24.23
C PHE A 50 -8.53 -6.89 -23.31
N ASP A 51 -8.49 -8.14 -23.77
CA ASP A 51 -8.93 -9.29 -22.97
C ASP A 51 -8.04 -9.49 -21.73
N VAL A 52 -6.74 -9.23 -21.85
CA VAL A 52 -5.79 -9.29 -20.73
C VAL A 52 -6.09 -8.22 -19.67
N PHE A 53 -6.46 -7.01 -20.09
CA PHE A 53 -6.84 -5.93 -19.16
C PHE A 53 -8.21 -6.19 -18.53
N SER A 54 -9.18 -6.70 -19.28
CA SER A 54 -10.54 -6.98 -18.80
C SER A 54 -10.57 -8.15 -17.81
N LYS A 55 -9.80 -9.20 -18.05
CA LYS A 55 -9.74 -10.39 -17.17
C LYS A 55 -9.05 -10.10 -15.84
N LYS A 56 -8.07 -9.18 -15.78
CA LYS A 56 -7.47 -8.77 -14.51
C LYS A 56 -8.45 -8.00 -13.58
N LYS A 57 -9.50 -7.36 -14.14
CA LYS A 57 -10.55 -6.71 -13.33
C LYS A 57 -11.61 -7.66 -12.79
N ALA A 58 -11.73 -8.85 -13.37
CA ALA A 58 -12.77 -9.83 -13.03
C ALA A 58 -12.29 -10.99 -12.14
N LEU A 59 -11.02 -10.99 -11.70
CA LEU A 59 -10.61 -11.96 -10.69
C LEU A 59 -11.24 -11.52 -9.36
N PRO A 60 -12.21 -12.30 -8.81
CA PRO A 60 -12.66 -12.06 -7.46
C PRO A 60 -11.42 -12.13 -6.59
N SER A 61 -11.17 -11.07 -5.81
CA SER A 61 -10.14 -11.12 -4.79
C SER A 61 -10.36 -12.42 -4.01
N LYS A 62 -9.44 -13.38 -4.14
CA LYS A 62 -9.47 -14.58 -3.31
C LYS A 62 -9.53 -14.05 -1.89
N LYS A 63 -10.66 -14.23 -1.21
CA LYS A 63 -10.75 -14.03 0.22
C LYS A 63 -9.65 -14.89 0.80
N LYS A 64 -8.52 -14.29 1.18
CA LYS A 64 -7.44 -14.99 1.85
C LYS A 64 -8.07 -15.53 3.13
N LEU A 65 -8.25 -16.85 3.19
CA LEU A 65 -8.59 -17.51 4.43
C LEU A 65 -7.51 -17.13 5.44
N SER A 66 -7.91 -16.91 6.68
CA SER A 66 -7.03 -16.55 7.81
C SER A 66 -5.92 -17.58 8.13
N THR A 67 -5.82 -18.64 7.35
CA THR A 67 -4.76 -19.66 7.38
C THR A 67 -3.48 -19.26 6.64
N ASP A 68 -3.48 -18.19 5.80
CA ASP A 68 -2.28 -17.65 5.17
C ASP A 68 -1.61 -16.60 6.07
N ILE A 69 -1.38 -16.93 7.32
CA ILE A 69 -0.45 -16.17 8.17
C ILE A 69 0.94 -16.44 7.60
N PRO A 70 1.64 -15.44 7.03
CA PRO A 70 2.97 -15.63 6.52
C PRO A 70 3.85 -16.18 7.66
N ARG A 71 4.49 -17.34 7.42
CA ARG A 71 5.53 -17.84 8.31
C ARG A 71 6.54 -16.71 8.51
N ARG A 72 7.00 -16.53 9.77
CA ARG A 72 8.12 -15.64 10.11
C ARG A 72 9.25 -15.80 9.09
N GLU A 73 9.29 -14.91 8.10
CA GLU A 73 10.46 -14.78 7.25
C GLU A 73 11.56 -14.17 8.10
N LYS A 74 12.77 -14.78 8.05
CA LYS A 74 13.94 -14.21 8.73
C LYS A 74 14.14 -12.80 8.16
N LYS A 75 13.97 -11.79 9.00
CA LYS A 75 14.08 -10.38 8.61
C LYS A 75 15.50 -10.11 8.12
N PRO A 76 15.67 -9.36 7.01
CA PRO A 76 16.96 -8.74 6.72
C PRO A 76 17.30 -7.78 7.88
N GLU A 77 18.45 -7.97 8.52
CA GLU A 77 18.84 -7.34 9.79
C GLU A 77 19.08 -5.82 9.75
N LYS A 78 18.82 -5.13 8.63
CA LYS A 78 19.41 -3.81 8.37
C LYS A 78 18.51 -2.58 8.57
N ASN A 79 17.24 -2.68 8.94
CA ASN A 79 16.43 -1.48 9.20
C ASN A 79 15.26 -1.74 10.14
N ILE A 80 15.53 -2.30 11.30
CA ILE A 80 14.53 -2.37 12.35
C ILE A 80 14.57 -1.02 13.09
N PRO A 81 13.50 -0.22 13.05
CA PRO A 81 13.41 0.99 13.86
C PRO A 81 13.67 0.60 15.33
N ARG A 82 14.56 1.31 16.00
CA ARG A 82 14.88 1.08 17.40
C ARG A 82 13.99 1.98 18.24
N ASP A 83 13.40 1.42 19.28
CA ASP A 83 12.61 2.09 20.30
C ASP A 83 11.29 2.71 19.81
N GLY A 84 10.18 2.26 20.35
CA GLY A 84 8.85 2.79 20.09
C GLY A 84 7.92 1.89 19.30
N VAL A 85 6.76 2.43 18.97
CA VAL A 85 5.77 1.78 18.14
C VAL A 85 5.78 2.40 16.75
N HIS A 86 5.86 1.54 15.73
CA HIS A 86 6.01 1.96 14.34
C HIS A 86 4.94 1.35 13.45
N LEU A 87 4.50 2.10 12.45
CA LEU A 87 3.71 1.61 11.35
C LEU A 87 4.63 1.38 10.15
N SER A 88 4.78 0.13 9.72
CA SER A 88 5.75 -0.29 8.71
C SER A 88 5.05 -0.79 7.45
N PHE A 89 5.61 -0.42 6.30
CA PHE A 89 5.09 -0.75 4.97
C PHE A 89 6.16 -1.51 4.19
N PHE A 90 5.82 -2.73 3.76
CA PHE A 90 6.65 -3.57 2.91
C PHE A 90 6.11 -3.52 1.49
N PRO A 91 6.78 -2.82 0.56
CA PRO A 91 6.36 -2.78 -0.83
C PRO A 91 6.51 -4.17 -1.47
N ILE A 92 5.45 -4.63 -2.11
CA ILE A 92 5.44 -5.86 -2.87
C ILE A 92 5.28 -5.51 -4.34
N LEU A 93 6.19 -6.03 -5.14
CA LEU A 93 6.20 -5.88 -6.59
C LEU A 93 5.45 -7.02 -7.25
N ASP A 94 4.90 -6.74 -8.40
CA ASP A 94 4.35 -7.72 -9.33
C ASP A 94 4.86 -7.39 -10.73
N LYS A 95 4.76 -8.32 -11.66
CA LYS A 95 5.10 -8.09 -13.05
C LYS A 95 3.91 -7.53 -13.80
N ASP A 96 4.16 -6.46 -14.56
CA ASP A 96 3.16 -5.93 -15.47
C ASP A 96 3.11 -6.74 -16.79
N VAL A 97 2.33 -6.25 -17.76
CA VAL A 97 2.18 -6.91 -19.07
C VAL A 97 3.44 -6.87 -19.93
N PHE A 98 4.40 -6.04 -19.57
CA PHE A 98 5.71 -5.88 -20.23
C PHE A 98 6.83 -6.56 -19.47
N ASP A 99 6.51 -7.37 -18.44
CA ASP A 99 7.46 -8.03 -17.54
C ASP A 99 8.32 -7.04 -16.70
N GLU A 100 7.83 -5.81 -16.52
CA GLU A 100 8.44 -4.81 -15.66
C GLU A 100 7.92 -4.91 -14.24
N ASP A 101 8.80 -4.64 -13.25
CA ASP A 101 8.44 -4.64 -11.83
C ASP A 101 7.62 -3.40 -11.49
N VAL A 102 6.38 -3.58 -11.03
CA VAL A 102 5.49 -2.50 -10.60
C VAL A 102 5.03 -2.72 -9.17
N PHE A 103 4.80 -1.63 -8.44
CA PHE A 103 4.26 -1.71 -7.08
C PHE A 103 2.82 -2.23 -7.14
N SER A 104 2.58 -3.38 -6.52
CA SER A 104 1.26 -4.03 -6.47
C SER A 104 0.51 -3.64 -5.20
N TYR A 105 1.11 -3.88 -4.05
CA TYR A 105 0.52 -3.55 -2.76
C TYR A 105 1.60 -3.41 -1.68
N TYR A 106 1.21 -2.87 -0.53
CA TYR A 106 2.02 -2.83 0.68
C TYR A 106 1.47 -3.80 1.71
N ARG A 107 2.33 -4.61 2.30
CA ARG A 107 2.00 -5.31 3.53
C ARG A 107 2.21 -4.36 4.69
N VAL A 108 1.17 -4.13 5.46
CA VAL A 108 1.18 -3.19 6.58
C VAL A 108 1.35 -3.94 7.89
N TYR A 109 2.35 -3.53 8.66
CA TYR A 109 2.65 -4.09 9.98
C TYR A 109 2.66 -2.99 11.02
N ILE A 110 2.28 -3.36 12.25
CA ILE A 110 2.61 -2.60 13.43
C ILE A 110 3.79 -3.28 14.12
N LEU A 111 4.80 -2.50 14.48
CA LEU A 111 5.99 -2.99 15.17
C LEU A 111 5.99 -2.39 16.57
N ASN A 112 5.89 -3.24 17.58
CA ASN A 112 6.00 -2.82 18.97
C ASN A 112 7.42 -3.12 19.47
N HIS A 113 8.30 -2.12 19.42
CA HIS A 113 9.66 -2.22 19.93
C HIS A 113 9.80 -1.58 21.34
N THR A 114 8.72 -1.63 22.11
CA THR A 114 8.70 -1.24 23.52
C THR A 114 8.60 -2.46 24.44
N ASP A 115 8.86 -2.26 25.72
CA ASP A 115 8.68 -3.28 26.75
C ASP A 115 7.23 -3.38 27.23
N ASP A 116 6.34 -2.53 26.74
CA ASP A 116 4.92 -2.51 27.11
C ASP A 116 4.09 -3.44 26.23
N ALA A 117 3.23 -4.26 26.83
CA ALA A 117 2.17 -4.96 26.13
C ALA A 117 1.00 -4.02 25.82
N LEU A 118 0.60 -3.97 24.57
CA LEU A 118 -0.36 -3.00 24.04
C LEU A 118 -1.63 -3.69 23.52
N MET A 119 -2.78 -3.06 23.73
CA MET A 119 -4.02 -3.35 23.02
C MET A 119 -4.20 -2.31 21.92
N LEU A 120 -4.29 -2.75 20.69
CA LEU A 120 -4.54 -1.91 19.52
C LEU A 120 -5.99 -2.06 19.05
N HIS A 121 -6.68 -0.94 18.90
CA HIS A 121 -7.90 -0.85 18.13
C HIS A 121 -7.58 -0.10 16.84
N PHE A 122 -7.63 -0.80 15.72
CA PHE A 122 -7.23 -0.33 14.39
C PHE A 122 -8.44 -0.23 13.48
N THR A 123 -8.60 0.93 12.84
CA THR A 123 -9.69 1.19 11.90
C THR A 123 -9.14 1.80 10.60
N VAL A 124 -9.59 1.29 9.47
CA VAL A 124 -9.22 1.80 8.14
C VAL A 124 -10.44 2.38 7.45
N TYR A 125 -10.27 3.57 6.91
CA TYR A 125 -11.24 4.24 6.07
C TYR A 125 -10.68 4.46 4.68
N PHE A 126 -11.54 4.31 3.66
CA PHE A 126 -11.30 4.72 2.29
C PHE A 126 -12.48 5.59 1.83
N LYS A 127 -12.20 6.77 1.28
CA LYS A 127 -13.25 7.76 0.91
C LYS A 127 -14.23 8.01 2.06
N ASP A 128 -13.68 8.12 3.27
CA ASP A 128 -14.42 8.30 4.54
C ASP A 128 -15.37 7.13 4.91
N LEU A 129 -15.38 6.03 4.16
CA LEU A 129 -16.12 4.83 4.50
C LEU A 129 -15.22 3.86 5.28
N LYS A 130 -15.72 3.41 6.42
CA LYS A 130 -15.04 2.40 7.25
C LYS A 130 -15.08 1.04 6.56
N GLU A 131 -13.91 0.46 6.28
CA GLU A 131 -13.82 -0.85 5.63
C GLU A 131 -13.22 -1.94 6.49
N LEU A 132 -12.35 -1.58 7.43
CA LEU A 132 -11.71 -2.54 8.33
C LEU A 132 -11.75 -2.00 9.75
N GLU A 133 -12.10 -2.85 10.70
CA GLU A 133 -11.97 -2.58 12.13
C GLU A 133 -11.52 -3.85 12.83
N THR A 134 -10.40 -3.76 13.56
CA THR A 134 -9.84 -4.91 14.28
C THR A 134 -9.32 -4.50 15.65
N LYS A 135 -9.27 -5.47 16.57
CA LYS A 135 -8.68 -5.29 17.90
C LYS A 135 -7.70 -6.41 18.16
N HIS A 136 -6.49 -6.06 18.54
CA HIS A 136 -5.41 -7.01 18.77
C HIS A 136 -4.62 -6.66 20.03
N ALA A 137 -4.17 -7.70 20.73
CA ALA A 137 -3.11 -7.57 21.71
C ALA A 137 -1.76 -7.70 21.00
N ILE A 138 -0.81 -6.84 21.33
CA ILE A 138 0.53 -6.83 20.77
C ILE A 138 1.50 -6.96 21.94
N SER A 139 2.25 -8.07 21.97
CA SER A 139 3.24 -8.32 23.01
C SER A 139 4.43 -7.36 22.89
N PRO A 140 5.22 -7.19 23.95
CA PRO A 140 6.50 -6.50 23.85
C PRO A 140 7.38 -7.12 22.76
N LEU A 141 8.09 -6.27 22.01
CA LEU A 141 9.02 -6.68 20.92
C LEU A 141 8.39 -7.56 19.84
N GLU A 142 7.07 -7.42 19.62
CA GLU A 142 6.33 -8.16 18.62
C GLU A 142 6.03 -7.29 17.39
N ASP A 143 6.11 -7.94 16.19
CA ASP A 143 5.67 -7.36 14.92
C ASP A 143 4.39 -8.07 14.48
N MET A 144 3.35 -7.30 14.24
CA MET A 144 2.05 -7.81 13.87
C MET A 144 1.64 -7.33 12.49
N TYR A 145 1.23 -8.27 11.63
CA TYR A 145 0.60 -7.97 10.36
C TYR A 145 -0.81 -7.44 10.57
N LEU A 146 -1.15 -6.35 9.85
CA LEU A 146 -2.48 -5.74 9.89
C LEU A 146 -3.31 -6.10 8.66
N PHE A 147 -2.86 -5.69 7.47
CA PHE A 147 -3.58 -5.91 6.21
C PHE A 147 -2.70 -5.59 5.00
N ASP A 148 -3.20 -5.90 3.80
CA ASP A 148 -2.58 -5.51 2.53
C ASP A 148 -3.25 -4.25 1.97
N LEU A 149 -2.47 -3.19 1.76
CA LEU A 149 -2.90 -1.95 1.13
C LEU A 149 -2.53 -1.98 -0.35
N SER A 150 -3.51 -2.13 -1.25
CA SER A 150 -3.25 -2.05 -2.69
C SER A 150 -2.71 -0.67 -3.07
N PHE A 151 -1.73 -0.62 -3.99
CA PHE A 151 -1.14 0.63 -4.47
C PHE A 151 -2.20 1.56 -5.07
N ASP A 152 -3.13 1.03 -5.86
CA ASP A 152 -4.21 1.80 -6.48
C ASP A 152 -5.11 2.48 -5.46
N ARG A 153 -5.31 1.84 -4.30
CA ARG A 153 -6.17 2.37 -3.22
C ARG A 153 -5.57 3.53 -2.44
N LEU A 154 -4.28 3.83 -2.63
CA LEU A 154 -3.69 5.07 -2.09
C LEU A 154 -4.40 6.33 -2.59
N ASN A 155 -4.98 6.29 -3.81
CA ASN A 155 -5.74 7.39 -4.38
C ASN A 155 -7.16 7.54 -3.80
N ASP A 156 -7.63 6.56 -3.03
CA ASP A 156 -8.92 6.59 -2.34
C ASP A 156 -8.88 7.32 -0.99
N HIS A 157 -7.84 8.13 -0.76
CA HIS A 157 -7.64 8.90 0.47
C HIS A 157 -7.71 8.04 1.74
N PRO A 158 -6.90 6.99 1.86
CA PRO A 158 -6.92 6.13 3.02
C PRO A 158 -6.63 6.90 4.30
N LYS A 159 -7.34 6.55 5.37
CA LYS A 159 -7.14 7.08 6.72
C LYS A 159 -7.08 5.90 7.69
N PHE A 160 -6.02 5.83 8.48
CA PHE A 160 -5.84 4.82 9.50
C PHE A 160 -6.01 5.48 10.87
N GLU A 161 -6.92 4.97 11.66
CA GLU A 161 -7.11 5.36 13.04
C GLU A 161 -6.64 4.23 13.95
N MET A 162 -5.76 4.54 14.85
CA MET A 162 -5.16 3.62 15.81
C MET A 162 -5.36 4.14 17.21
N ILE A 163 -5.98 3.35 18.05
CA ILE A 163 -6.13 3.65 19.48
C ILE A 163 -5.37 2.58 20.25
N PHE A 164 -4.33 3.01 20.94
CA PHE A 164 -3.52 2.15 21.79
C PHE A 164 -3.95 2.29 23.25
N SER A 165 -3.96 1.19 23.98
CA SER A 165 -4.05 1.16 25.43
C SER A 165 -3.05 0.15 25.98
N LEU A 166 -2.60 0.36 27.21
CA LEU A 166 -1.76 -0.62 27.89
C LEU A 166 -2.62 -1.82 28.30
N GLU A 167 -2.10 -3.05 28.13
CA GLU A 167 -2.75 -4.23 28.66
C GLU A 167 -2.83 -4.20 30.19
N SER A 168 -1.79 -3.70 30.85
CA SER A 168 -1.72 -3.50 32.29
C SER A 168 -1.93 -2.03 32.63
N ILE A 169 -2.85 -1.73 33.56
CA ILE A 169 -3.15 -0.38 34.00
C ILE A 169 -1.92 0.20 34.75
N HIS A 170 -1.36 1.29 34.24
CA HIS A 170 -0.28 2.01 34.87
C HIS A 170 -0.78 3.37 35.41
N PRO A 171 -0.63 3.68 36.71
CA PRO A 171 -1.24 4.86 37.32
C PRO A 171 -0.79 6.21 36.75
N GLN A 172 0.44 6.25 36.21
CA GLN A 172 1.08 7.47 35.69
C GLN A 172 0.90 7.62 34.17
N LYS A 173 0.50 6.54 33.45
CA LYS A 173 0.35 6.58 32.00
C LYS A 173 -1.09 6.89 31.59
N ALA A 174 -1.27 7.43 30.39
CA ALA A 174 -2.55 7.72 29.81
C ALA A 174 -3.40 6.42 29.67
N LYS A 175 -4.70 6.57 29.63
CA LYS A 175 -5.61 5.44 29.48
C LYS A 175 -5.59 4.91 28.05
N ASN A 176 -5.61 5.83 27.08
CA ASN A 176 -5.55 5.55 25.65
C ASN A 176 -4.64 6.57 24.96
N HIS A 177 -4.05 6.16 23.85
CA HIS A 177 -3.31 7.03 22.96
C HIS A 177 -3.86 6.85 21.53
N ALA A 178 -4.36 7.94 20.94
CA ALA A 178 -4.95 7.93 19.62
C ALA A 178 -3.99 8.51 18.59
N VAL A 179 -3.79 7.79 17.49
CA VAL A 179 -2.96 8.22 16.36
C VAL A 179 -3.79 8.11 15.09
N SER A 180 -3.78 9.17 14.28
CA SER A 180 -4.42 9.21 12.96
C SER A 180 -3.35 9.37 11.88
N PHE A 181 -3.32 8.45 10.93
CA PHE A 181 -2.34 8.42 9.84
C PHE A 181 -3.05 8.46 8.48
N LYS A 182 -2.61 9.36 7.59
CA LYS A 182 -3.16 9.51 6.23
C LYS A 182 -2.03 9.34 5.21
N PRO A 183 -1.92 8.18 4.54
CA PRO A 183 -0.94 7.97 3.49
C PRO A 183 -1.09 8.98 2.35
N ARG A 184 0.04 9.53 1.89
CA ARG A 184 0.09 10.44 0.73
C ARG A 184 0.69 9.69 -0.46
N PRO A 185 -0.02 9.49 -1.59
CA PRO A 185 0.44 8.66 -2.70
C PRO A 185 1.84 9.00 -3.22
N LYS A 186 2.13 10.31 -3.42
CA LYS A 186 3.44 10.77 -3.90
C LYS A 186 4.58 10.46 -2.94
N GLN A 187 4.34 10.60 -1.63
CA GLN A 187 5.34 10.30 -0.61
C GLN A 187 5.59 8.80 -0.53
N PHE A 188 4.53 7.98 -0.60
CA PHE A 188 4.65 6.53 -0.60
C PHE A 188 5.44 6.02 -1.79
N LEU A 189 5.19 6.56 -3.00
CA LEU A 189 5.96 6.23 -4.19
C LEU A 189 7.45 6.55 -4.00
N SER A 190 7.76 7.77 -3.56
CA SER A 190 9.13 8.21 -3.33
C SER A 190 9.86 7.36 -2.28
N LEU A 191 9.18 7.04 -1.15
CA LEU A 191 9.74 6.17 -0.11
C LEU A 191 9.96 4.73 -0.60
N SER A 192 9.04 4.20 -1.42
CA SER A 192 9.16 2.87 -2.00
C SER A 192 10.35 2.77 -2.95
N GLU A 193 10.49 3.76 -3.85
CA GLU A 193 11.63 3.83 -4.77
C GLU A 193 12.96 3.96 -4.03
N ARG A 194 13.01 4.80 -2.98
CA ARG A 194 14.19 4.95 -2.13
C ARG A 194 14.53 3.64 -1.41
N THR A 195 13.55 3.00 -0.80
CA THR A 195 13.67 1.72 -0.10
C THR A 195 14.26 0.66 -1.02
N MET A 196 13.81 0.60 -2.27
CA MET A 196 14.35 -0.32 -3.26
C MET A 196 15.79 0.01 -3.68
N LYS A 197 16.10 1.28 -3.92
CA LYS A 197 17.46 1.73 -4.29
C LYS A 197 18.47 1.45 -3.18
N GLU A 198 18.06 1.60 -1.92
CA GLU A 198 18.88 1.34 -0.74
C GLU A 198 18.88 -0.13 -0.32
N HIS A 199 18.18 -1.02 -1.05
CA HIS A 199 18.01 -2.44 -0.74
C HIS A 199 17.41 -2.70 0.65
N HIS A 200 16.55 -1.80 1.12
CA HIS A 200 15.79 -2.00 2.33
C HIS A 200 14.52 -2.81 2.04
N ALA A 201 14.04 -3.56 3.03
CA ALA A 201 12.83 -4.37 2.87
C ALA A 201 11.55 -3.55 3.07
N SER A 202 11.61 -2.46 3.85
CA SER A 202 10.44 -1.67 4.24
C SER A 202 10.83 -0.24 4.61
N PHE A 203 9.83 0.63 4.69
CA PHE A 203 9.92 1.93 5.34
C PHE A 203 8.89 2.01 6.46
N SER A 204 9.19 2.82 7.49
CA SER A 204 8.38 2.87 8.71
C SER A 204 8.15 4.30 9.15
N PHE A 205 7.02 4.52 9.84
CA PHE A 205 6.69 5.78 10.49
C PHE A 205 6.60 5.54 12.00
N VAL A 206 7.28 6.37 12.78
CA VAL A 206 7.20 6.34 14.24
C VAL A 206 5.83 6.86 14.66
N LEU A 207 5.07 6.06 15.39
CA LEU A 207 3.79 6.48 15.94
C LEU A 207 3.99 7.17 17.29
N PHE A 208 4.79 6.55 18.16
CA PHE A 208 5.27 7.11 19.42
C PHE A 208 6.48 6.32 19.93
N GLN A 209 7.37 6.96 20.67
CA GLN A 209 8.52 6.29 21.28
C GLN A 209 8.16 5.67 22.63
N ASN A 210 7.47 6.43 23.47
CA ASN A 210 7.02 5.98 24.78
C ASN A 210 5.52 6.19 24.90
N PHE A 211 4.83 5.28 25.61
CA PHE A 211 3.42 5.47 25.87
C PHE A 211 3.19 6.73 26.71
N PRO A 212 2.28 7.64 26.32
CA PRO A 212 2.15 8.96 26.93
C PRO A 212 1.75 8.90 28.41
N GLU A 213 2.18 9.90 29.16
CA GLU A 213 1.79 10.07 30.55
C GLU A 213 0.37 10.63 30.67
N LYS A 214 -0.24 10.43 31.83
CA LYS A 214 -1.58 10.93 32.15
C LYS A 214 -1.63 12.45 32.07
N GLY A 215 -2.54 12.98 31.27
CA GLY A 215 -2.67 14.43 30.99
C GLY A 215 -1.88 14.92 29.78
N MET A 216 -1.09 14.07 29.13
CA MET A 216 -0.45 14.31 27.84
C MET A 216 -1.16 13.54 26.70
N GLU A 217 -2.47 13.36 26.79
CA GLU A 217 -3.28 12.71 25.77
C GLU A 217 -3.38 13.61 24.53
N THR A 218 -2.33 13.59 23.71
CA THR A 218 -2.31 14.32 22.44
C THR A 218 -2.67 13.34 21.34
N SER A 219 -3.69 13.65 20.55
CA SER A 219 -3.92 12.94 19.30
C SER A 219 -2.86 13.35 18.29
N ILE A 220 -2.01 12.42 17.89
CA ILE A 220 -0.97 12.64 16.87
C ILE A 220 -1.63 12.55 15.49
N TYR A 221 -1.45 13.61 14.68
CA TYR A 221 -1.94 13.64 13.31
C TYR A 221 -0.84 13.31 12.30
N THR A 222 -1.23 12.97 11.09
CA THR A 222 -0.37 12.52 9.98
C THR A 222 0.88 13.36 9.76
N ASP A 223 0.80 14.68 9.91
CA ASP A 223 1.92 15.58 9.63
C ASP A 223 3.06 15.47 10.66
N GLU A 224 2.77 14.96 11.84
CA GLU A 224 3.77 14.67 12.87
C GLU A 224 4.37 13.28 12.69
N VAL A 225 3.55 12.31 12.33
CA VAL A 225 3.99 10.91 12.06
C VAL A 225 4.82 10.80 10.78
N MET A 226 4.56 11.67 9.79
CA MET A 226 5.27 11.70 8.52
C MET A 226 6.59 12.46 8.54
N LYS A 227 7.06 12.92 9.68
CA LYS A 227 8.44 13.38 9.81
C LYS A 227 9.31 12.14 9.66
N GLU A 228 10.05 12.07 8.55
CA GLU A 228 11.06 11.05 8.36
C GLU A 228 11.95 10.98 9.59
N ASP A 229 12.15 9.79 10.10
CA ASP A 229 13.27 9.50 10.97
C ASP A 229 14.54 9.70 10.12
N ARG A 230 15.04 10.93 10.07
CA ARG A 230 16.31 11.27 9.43
C ARG A 230 17.44 10.73 10.28
N THR A 231 17.54 9.40 10.30
CA THR A 231 18.67 8.73 10.88
C THR A 231 19.86 8.91 9.96
N GLU A 232 20.81 9.71 10.44
CA GLU A 232 22.25 9.59 10.15
C GLU A 232 22.74 9.92 8.75
N ASP A 233 22.21 10.91 8.10
CA ASP A 233 22.94 11.55 7.03
C ASP A 233 23.14 13.03 7.37
N GLY A 234 24.11 13.31 8.25
CA GLY A 234 24.78 14.59 8.54
C GLY A 234 24.05 15.93 8.31
N SER A 235 22.77 15.95 8.01
CA SER A 235 22.00 17.18 7.80
C SER A 235 21.45 17.68 9.14
N ILE A 236 21.95 18.84 9.56
CA ILE A 236 21.56 19.57 10.76
C ILE A 236 20.04 19.73 10.81
N ASP A 237 19.38 19.13 11.82
CA ASP A 237 17.97 19.37 12.10
C ASP A 237 17.74 20.83 12.50
N LEU A 238 17.37 21.65 11.52
CA LEU A 238 17.05 23.06 11.72
C LEU A 238 15.82 23.28 12.62
N SER A 239 14.91 22.30 12.72
CA SER A 239 13.71 22.41 13.56
C SER A 239 14.03 22.16 15.03
N GLY A 240 14.97 21.26 15.33
CA GLY A 240 15.52 21.07 16.67
C GLY A 240 16.31 22.27 17.15
N LEU A 241 17.10 22.91 16.26
CA LEU A 241 17.83 24.14 16.56
C LEU A 241 16.92 25.36 16.85
N LEU A 242 15.79 25.47 16.13
CA LEU A 242 14.78 26.52 16.37
C LEU A 242 14.06 26.34 17.70
N LYS A 243 13.77 25.12 18.13
CA LYS A 243 13.21 24.82 19.46
C LYS A 243 14.21 25.07 20.59
N ALA A 244 15.49 24.95 20.32
CA ALA A 244 16.56 25.26 21.28
C ALA A 244 16.89 26.77 21.42
N GLY A 245 16.12 27.66 20.80
CA GLY A 245 16.22 29.11 20.99
C GLY A 245 17.29 29.82 20.16
N PHE A 246 17.83 29.19 19.12
CA PHE A 246 18.76 29.86 18.21
C PHE A 246 18.02 30.82 17.28
N LYS A 247 18.17 32.13 17.51
CA LYS A 247 17.73 33.17 16.60
C LYS A 247 18.73 33.29 15.44
N VAL A 248 18.28 32.97 14.22
CA VAL A 248 19.08 33.25 13.03
C VAL A 248 19.13 34.76 12.82
N GLN A 249 20.28 35.39 13.08
CA GLN A 249 20.51 36.76 12.65
C GLN A 249 20.72 36.80 11.15
N ARG A 250 19.75 37.38 10.42
CA ARG A 250 19.97 37.77 9.02
C ARG A 250 20.98 38.89 8.94
N LYS A 251 22.19 38.64 8.45
CA LYS A 251 23.08 39.70 7.97
C LYS A 251 22.45 40.38 6.76
N ARG A 252 22.31 41.68 6.85
CA ARG A 252 21.96 42.57 5.71
C ARG A 252 23.15 42.68 4.76
#